data_ae0bac43d2921672b084749a4ee154a4
#
_entry.id   ae0bac43d2921672b084749a4ee154a4
#
_cell.length_a   1.000
_cell.length_b   1.000
_cell.length_c   1.000
_cell.angle_alpha   90.00
_cell.angle_beta   90.00
_cell.angle_gamma   90.00
#
_symmetry.space_group_name_H-M   'P 1'
#
loop_
_entity.id
_entity.type
_entity.pdbx_description
1 polymer ?
#
loop_
_entity_poly.entity_id
_entity_poly.type
_entity_poly.pdbx_seq_one_letter_code
_entity_poly.pdbx_strand_id
1 'polypeptide(L)'
;QEHVKKLASQFRDEKMPIDVIGLEPGWHSHSYSCTYEWSNLFPEPQDLIDELTQSNYHINLWEHAFVYPAAKIYDKLVPYSGDYEVWNGLVPDFSMEETCEIFGDWHEKELIDKEITGFKLDECDNSDYNPSCWSFPDSTEFPGGMDGEQMHNAIGLLYQHMLEKVFHKKNIRTFSQVRSSGALAAPMPFVLYSDLYSHKEFIRGMVTSSFSGLLWAPEVRDCANGHDLLRRVQTVCFSDHALLNCWRIPNAPWKQVDIQKNLNNELMEEAQYYTDECRKLFELRMSLVPYLYSAFEEYQKTG
;
A
#
# COMPACT_ATOMS: atom_id res chain seq x y z
N GLN A 1 1.85 1.84 -18.15
CA GLN A 1 1.36 3.22 -18.10
C GLN A 1 -0.05 3.35 -18.66
N GLU A 2 -0.29 3.00 -19.92
CA GLU A 2 -1.59 3.15 -20.60
C GLU A 2 -2.75 2.39 -19.91
N HIS A 3 -2.46 1.23 -19.33
CA HIS A 3 -3.47 0.48 -18.58
C HIS A 3 -3.95 1.24 -17.34
N VAL A 4 -3.05 1.91 -16.63
CA VAL A 4 -3.39 2.74 -15.45
C VAL A 4 -4.27 3.91 -15.87
N LYS A 5 -3.90 4.63 -16.94
CA LYS A 5 -4.70 5.72 -17.50
C LYS A 5 -6.11 5.27 -17.88
N LYS A 6 -6.21 4.11 -18.56
CA LYS A 6 -7.51 3.51 -18.90
C LYS A 6 -8.37 3.23 -17.68
N LEU A 7 -7.83 2.60 -16.64
CA LEU A 7 -8.59 2.29 -15.42
C LEU A 7 -9.01 3.58 -14.69
N ALA A 8 -8.11 4.55 -14.57
CA ALA A 8 -8.41 5.82 -13.95
C ALA A 8 -9.56 6.55 -14.69
N SER A 9 -9.52 6.59 -16.03
CA SER A 9 -10.61 7.13 -16.84
C SER A 9 -11.92 6.38 -16.62
N GLN A 10 -11.90 5.04 -16.62
CA GLN A 10 -13.12 4.24 -16.36
C GLN A 10 -13.77 4.58 -15.02
N PHE A 11 -12.99 4.82 -13.97
CA PHE A 11 -13.55 5.19 -12.67
C PHE A 11 -14.28 6.54 -12.73
N ARG A 12 -13.75 7.53 -13.45
CA ARG A 12 -14.41 8.83 -13.65
C ARG A 12 -15.63 8.73 -14.55
N ASP A 13 -15.53 8.00 -15.66
CA ASP A 13 -16.63 7.80 -16.62
C ASP A 13 -17.82 7.11 -15.95
N GLU A 14 -17.56 6.16 -15.07
CA GLU A 14 -18.55 5.43 -14.28
C GLU A 14 -18.98 6.18 -13.01
N LYS A 15 -18.44 7.37 -12.76
CA LYS A 15 -18.73 8.21 -11.58
C LYS A 15 -18.43 7.46 -10.27
N MET A 16 -17.36 6.68 -10.24
CA MET A 16 -16.89 6.02 -9.03
C MET A 16 -16.04 7.00 -8.21
N PRO A 17 -16.40 7.30 -6.97
CA PRO A 17 -15.66 8.24 -6.14
C PRO A 17 -14.41 7.57 -5.54
N ILE A 18 -13.38 7.44 -6.35
CA ILE A 18 -12.06 6.91 -5.99
C ILE A 18 -11.09 8.08 -5.89
N ASP A 19 -10.26 8.10 -4.84
CA ASP A 19 -9.37 9.22 -4.52
C ASP A 19 -7.90 8.92 -4.81
N VAL A 20 -7.48 7.65 -4.72
CA VAL A 20 -6.09 7.24 -4.82
C VAL A 20 -5.93 6.12 -5.84
N ILE A 21 -4.93 6.24 -6.69
CA ILE A 21 -4.47 5.16 -7.58
C ILE A 21 -3.17 4.60 -7.02
N GLY A 22 -3.18 3.31 -6.67
CA GLY A 22 -1.99 2.58 -6.23
C GLY A 22 -1.33 1.84 -7.39
N LEU A 23 -0.01 1.98 -7.51
CA LEU A 23 0.80 1.21 -8.45
C LEU A 23 1.49 0.09 -7.70
N GLU A 24 1.22 -1.14 -8.10
CA GLU A 24 1.78 -2.37 -7.56
C GLU A 24 3.21 -2.62 -8.09
N PRO A 25 3.96 -3.68 -7.67
CA PRO A 25 5.41 -3.87 -7.89
C PRO A 25 5.95 -3.51 -9.27
N GLY A 26 5.15 -3.66 -10.32
CA GLY A 26 5.57 -3.43 -11.71
C GLY A 26 6.00 -2.00 -12.06
N TRP A 27 5.84 -1.04 -11.17
CA TRP A 27 6.36 0.31 -11.38
C TRP A 27 7.89 0.36 -11.23
N HIS A 28 8.48 -0.51 -10.38
CA HIS A 28 9.92 -0.61 -10.22
C HIS A 28 10.61 -1.21 -11.45
N SER A 29 11.80 -0.75 -11.75
CA SER A 29 12.69 -1.38 -12.74
C SER A 29 13.14 -2.79 -12.32
N HIS A 30 13.20 -3.06 -10.99
CA HIS A 30 13.29 -4.40 -10.37
C HIS A 30 12.51 -4.37 -9.05
N SER A 31 11.65 -5.37 -8.81
CA SER A 31 10.65 -5.33 -7.75
C SER A 31 10.98 -6.14 -6.50
N TYR A 32 11.63 -7.27 -6.64
CA TYR A 32 11.96 -8.20 -5.57
C TYR A 32 13.46 -8.53 -5.61
N SER A 33 14.31 -7.79 -4.95
CA SER A 33 14.15 -6.56 -4.16
C SER A 33 13.91 -5.29 -4.99
N CYS A 34 13.74 -4.13 -4.33
CA CYS A 34 13.32 -2.90 -4.99
C CYS A 34 14.47 -2.01 -5.48
N THR A 35 14.29 -1.39 -6.64
CA THR A 35 15.19 -0.33 -7.14
C THR A 35 14.73 1.08 -6.77
N TYR A 36 13.45 1.28 -6.47
CA TYR A 36 12.81 2.60 -6.27
C TYR A 36 12.99 3.52 -7.48
N GLU A 37 13.02 2.92 -8.65
CA GLU A 37 13.17 3.60 -9.95
C GLU A 37 12.11 3.08 -10.92
N TRP A 38 11.59 3.98 -11.76
CA TRP A 38 10.56 3.65 -12.73
C TRP A 38 11.02 2.61 -13.75
N SER A 39 10.17 1.64 -14.04
CA SER A 39 10.40 0.61 -15.05
C SER A 39 10.09 1.14 -16.47
N ASN A 40 10.51 0.36 -17.46
CA ASN A 40 10.18 0.63 -18.86
C ASN A 40 8.68 0.51 -19.20
N LEU A 41 7.86 -0.03 -18.28
CA LEU A 41 6.40 -0.02 -18.39
C LEU A 41 5.79 1.38 -18.18
N PHE A 42 6.60 2.31 -17.65
CA PHE A 42 6.26 3.69 -17.41
C PHE A 42 7.30 4.60 -18.06
N PRO A 43 7.31 4.69 -19.41
CA PRO A 43 8.35 5.42 -20.15
C PRO A 43 8.33 6.92 -19.88
N GLU A 44 7.17 7.49 -19.59
CA GLU A 44 6.96 8.90 -19.24
C GLU A 44 6.19 9.00 -17.92
N PRO A 45 6.84 8.72 -16.79
CA PRO A 45 6.14 8.64 -15.50
C PRO A 45 5.56 9.99 -15.05
N GLN A 46 6.23 11.12 -15.37
CA GLN A 46 5.71 12.43 -15.02
C GLN A 46 4.41 12.76 -15.76
N ASP A 47 4.30 12.39 -17.03
CA ASP A 47 3.05 12.57 -17.79
C ASP A 47 1.88 11.80 -17.19
N LEU A 48 2.15 10.59 -16.64
CA LEU A 48 1.13 9.83 -15.93
C LEU A 48 0.73 10.52 -14.62
N ILE A 49 1.71 10.99 -13.86
CA ILE A 49 1.49 11.67 -12.57
C ILE A 49 0.66 12.93 -12.80
N ASP A 50 1.05 13.75 -13.76
CA ASP A 50 0.35 15.00 -14.10
C ASP A 50 -1.10 14.74 -14.54
N GLU A 51 -1.34 13.72 -15.37
CA GLU A 51 -2.69 13.34 -15.83
C GLU A 51 -3.57 12.85 -14.68
N LEU A 52 -3.03 12.02 -13.79
CA LEU A 52 -3.76 11.54 -12.61
C LEU A 52 -4.06 12.69 -11.64
N THR A 53 -3.10 13.54 -11.36
CA THR A 53 -3.26 14.71 -10.49
C THR A 53 -4.29 15.69 -11.05
N GLN A 54 -4.26 15.99 -12.34
CA GLN A 54 -5.26 16.81 -13.03
C GLN A 54 -6.67 16.20 -12.96
N SER A 55 -6.74 14.88 -12.87
CA SER A 55 -8.00 14.14 -12.69
C SER A 55 -8.42 14.00 -11.22
N ASN A 56 -7.76 14.73 -10.32
CA ASN A 56 -7.96 14.70 -8.87
C ASN A 56 -7.72 13.31 -8.26
N TYR A 57 -6.68 12.62 -8.69
CA TYR A 57 -6.16 11.44 -8.03
C TYR A 57 -4.89 11.75 -7.25
N HIS A 58 -4.76 11.11 -6.10
CA HIS A 58 -3.50 10.91 -5.40
C HIS A 58 -2.84 9.64 -5.90
N ILE A 59 -1.52 9.53 -5.72
CA ILE A 59 -0.74 8.40 -6.23
C ILE A 59 0.00 7.72 -5.08
N ASN A 60 -0.20 6.42 -4.96
CA ASN A 60 0.48 5.56 -4.00
C ASN A 60 1.36 4.55 -4.75
N LEU A 61 2.58 4.32 -4.27
CA LEU A 61 3.52 3.37 -4.87
C LEU A 61 3.77 2.21 -3.90
N TRP A 62 3.63 0.99 -4.40
CA TRP A 62 4.02 -0.21 -3.67
C TRP A 62 5.54 -0.30 -3.58
N GLU A 63 6.06 -0.69 -2.43
CA GLU A 63 7.46 -1.01 -2.22
C GLU A 63 7.64 -1.89 -0.98
N HIS A 64 8.81 -2.47 -0.82
CA HIS A 64 9.28 -3.03 0.45
C HIS A 64 10.70 -2.53 0.75
N ALA A 65 11.17 -2.80 1.96
CA ALA A 65 12.42 -2.24 2.47
C ALA A 65 13.70 -2.81 1.83
N PHE A 66 13.62 -3.94 1.10
CA PHE A 66 14.80 -4.65 0.62
C PHE A 66 15.36 -4.02 -0.66
N VAL A 67 16.64 -3.63 -0.63
CA VAL A 67 17.27 -2.80 -1.67
C VAL A 67 18.07 -3.65 -2.65
N TYR A 68 17.66 -3.63 -3.92
CA TYR A 68 18.31 -4.39 -4.98
C TYR A 68 19.70 -3.85 -5.33
N PRO A 69 20.70 -4.71 -5.68
CA PRO A 69 22.06 -4.27 -6.00
C PRO A 69 22.22 -3.20 -7.08
N ALA A 70 21.27 -3.09 -8.03
CA ALA A 70 21.31 -2.06 -9.05
C ALA A 70 20.63 -0.73 -8.64
N ALA A 71 20.05 -0.64 -7.45
CA ALA A 71 19.47 0.61 -6.95
C ALA A 71 20.55 1.67 -6.72
N LYS A 72 20.29 2.91 -7.10
CA LYS A 72 21.26 4.02 -6.96
C LYS A 72 21.68 4.32 -5.51
N ILE A 73 20.88 3.88 -4.55
CA ILE A 73 21.19 4.03 -3.12
C ILE A 73 21.90 2.82 -2.52
N TYR A 74 22.06 1.71 -3.26
CA TYR A 74 22.58 0.45 -2.76
C TYR A 74 23.94 0.59 -2.09
N ASP A 75 24.96 1.08 -2.81
CA ASP A 75 26.34 1.17 -2.29
C ASP A 75 26.45 2.04 -1.02
N LYS A 76 25.58 3.03 -0.90
CA LYS A 76 25.52 3.90 0.29
C LYS A 76 24.93 3.20 1.50
N LEU A 77 24.02 2.23 1.28
CA LEU A 77 23.32 1.48 2.33
C LEU A 77 24.05 0.24 2.79
N VAL A 78 25.03 -0.27 2.03
CA VAL A 78 25.82 -1.46 2.42
C VAL A 78 26.36 -1.38 3.85
N PRO A 79 27.00 -0.28 4.32
CA PRO A 79 27.51 -0.21 5.69
C PRO A 79 26.43 -0.11 6.78
N TYR A 80 25.19 0.17 6.40
CA TYR A 80 24.06 0.43 7.28
C TYR A 80 22.93 -0.59 7.11
N SER A 81 23.27 -1.82 6.71
CA SER A 81 22.32 -2.91 6.49
C SER A 81 22.71 -4.14 7.28
N GLY A 82 21.71 -4.97 7.61
CA GLY A 82 21.94 -6.26 8.24
C GLY A 82 22.79 -7.20 7.37
N ASP A 83 23.37 -8.21 7.98
CA ASP A 83 24.26 -9.18 7.37
C ASP A 83 23.53 -10.30 6.60
N TYR A 84 22.23 -10.15 6.37
CA TYR A 84 21.39 -11.08 5.63
C TYR A 84 20.74 -10.39 4.42
N GLU A 85 20.57 -11.12 3.33
CA GLU A 85 19.92 -10.62 2.11
C GLU A 85 18.54 -11.26 1.91
N VAL A 86 17.55 -10.44 1.57
CA VAL A 86 16.21 -10.88 1.19
C VAL A 86 15.96 -10.52 -0.27
N TRP A 87 15.52 -11.49 -1.08
CA TRP A 87 15.38 -11.29 -2.53
C TRP A 87 16.68 -10.81 -3.19
N ASN A 88 17.84 -11.29 -2.70
CA ASN A 88 19.16 -10.82 -3.12
C ASN A 88 19.36 -9.29 -2.92
N GLY A 89 18.69 -8.72 -1.95
CA GLY A 89 18.77 -7.29 -1.62
C GLY A 89 19.13 -7.05 -0.16
N LEU A 90 19.73 -5.90 0.11
CA LEU A 90 20.05 -5.46 1.46
C LEU A 90 18.79 -5.34 2.32
N VAL A 91 18.92 -5.55 3.61
CA VAL A 91 17.93 -5.23 4.63
C VAL A 91 18.44 -4.00 5.41
N PRO A 92 18.03 -2.77 5.04
CA PRO A 92 18.53 -1.57 5.68
C PRO A 92 18.12 -1.48 7.15
N ASP A 93 19.02 -0.99 7.98
CA ASP A 93 18.78 -0.74 9.40
C ASP A 93 18.18 0.66 9.62
N PHE A 94 16.86 0.75 9.60
CA PHE A 94 16.15 2.03 9.82
C PHE A 94 16.21 2.55 11.26
N SER A 95 16.90 1.88 12.18
CA SER A 95 17.23 2.44 13.48
C SER A 95 18.39 3.44 13.43
N MET A 96 19.14 3.44 12.31
CA MET A 96 20.26 4.32 12.07
C MET A 96 19.84 5.60 11.33
N GLU A 97 20.34 6.73 11.75
CA GLU A 97 20.04 8.03 11.14
C GLU A 97 20.54 8.10 9.70
N GLU A 98 21.73 7.56 9.42
CA GLU A 98 22.33 7.52 8.09
C GLU A 98 21.45 6.75 7.07
N THR A 99 20.89 5.63 7.49
CA THR A 99 19.92 4.87 6.67
C THR A 99 18.70 5.73 6.34
N CYS A 100 18.13 6.36 7.38
CA CYS A 100 16.96 7.20 7.24
C CYS A 100 17.22 8.40 6.32
N GLU A 101 18.41 9.03 6.40
CA GLU A 101 18.81 10.13 5.54
C GLU A 101 18.96 9.68 4.08
N ILE A 102 19.70 8.58 3.82
CA ILE A 102 19.95 8.09 2.46
C ILE A 102 18.63 7.70 1.78
N PHE A 103 17.80 6.94 2.49
CA PHE A 103 16.54 6.43 1.97
C PHE A 103 15.49 7.53 1.83
N GLY A 104 15.36 8.36 2.86
CA GLY A 104 14.43 9.49 2.90
C GLY A 104 14.75 10.55 1.84
N ASP A 105 16.03 10.91 1.67
CA ASP A 105 16.49 11.85 0.63
C ASP A 105 16.17 11.36 -0.77
N TRP A 106 16.30 10.06 -1.03
CA TRP A 106 15.93 9.45 -2.30
C TRP A 106 14.43 9.60 -2.55
N HIS A 107 13.61 9.19 -1.58
CA HIS A 107 12.14 9.27 -1.68
C HIS A 107 11.64 10.70 -1.80
N GLU A 108 12.23 11.64 -1.05
CA GLU A 108 11.90 13.05 -1.17
C GLU A 108 12.14 13.56 -2.59
N LYS A 109 13.35 13.40 -3.12
CA LYS A 109 13.77 14.01 -4.38
C LYS A 109 13.21 13.33 -5.64
N GLU A 110 13.17 12.01 -5.61
CA GLU A 110 12.84 11.24 -6.82
C GLU A 110 11.35 10.87 -6.92
N LEU A 111 10.62 10.91 -5.81
CA LEU A 111 9.22 10.49 -5.76
C LEU A 111 8.31 11.57 -5.19
N ILE A 112 8.51 12.02 -3.96
CA ILE A 112 7.58 12.93 -3.27
C ILE A 112 7.59 14.33 -3.90
N ASP A 113 8.78 14.86 -4.31
CA ASP A 113 8.89 16.13 -5.04
C ASP A 113 8.26 16.07 -6.44
N LYS A 114 8.00 14.87 -6.94
CA LYS A 114 7.31 14.62 -8.22
C LYS A 114 5.82 14.24 -8.01
N GLU A 115 5.23 14.67 -6.91
CA GLU A 115 3.82 14.51 -6.57
C GLU A 115 3.35 13.08 -6.24
N ILE A 116 4.26 12.17 -5.87
CA ILE A 116 3.87 10.92 -5.23
C ILE A 116 3.41 11.24 -3.80
N THR A 117 2.20 10.81 -3.45
CA THR A 117 1.51 11.20 -2.22
C THR A 117 1.41 10.10 -1.18
N GLY A 118 1.89 8.90 -1.48
CA GLY A 118 1.88 7.80 -0.52
C GLY A 118 2.61 6.55 -0.99
N PHE A 119 2.80 5.64 -0.06
CA PHE A 119 3.47 4.36 -0.29
C PHE A 119 2.69 3.22 0.36
N LYS A 120 2.72 2.06 -0.28
CA LYS A 120 2.26 0.78 0.29
C LYS A 120 3.51 0.00 0.68
N LEU A 121 3.85 0.03 1.98
CA LEU A 121 5.04 -0.62 2.54
C LEU A 121 4.73 -2.08 2.83
N ASP A 122 5.22 -2.96 2.01
CA ASP A 122 4.94 -4.39 2.05
C ASP A 122 6.06 -5.20 2.72
N GLU A 123 5.77 -6.47 2.98
CA GLU A 123 6.70 -7.49 3.49
C GLU A 123 7.49 -7.09 4.76
N CYS A 124 6.90 -6.26 5.62
CA CYS A 124 7.49 -5.90 6.91
C CYS A 124 7.32 -7.00 7.98
N ASP A 125 6.62 -8.08 7.66
CA ASP A 125 6.45 -9.28 8.47
C ASP A 125 7.15 -10.47 7.82
N ASN A 126 6.42 -11.24 7.02
CA ASN A 126 6.95 -12.29 6.17
C ASN A 126 6.85 -11.88 4.70
N SER A 127 7.45 -12.65 3.83
CA SER A 127 7.36 -12.45 2.38
C SER A 127 7.12 -13.76 1.66
N ASP A 128 6.85 -13.70 0.35
CA ASP A 128 6.84 -14.87 -0.51
C ASP A 128 8.22 -15.56 -0.59
N TYR A 129 9.29 -14.86 -0.19
CA TYR A 129 10.62 -15.42 -0.06
C TYR A 129 10.68 -16.47 1.06
N ASN A 130 9.98 -16.22 2.19
CA ASN A 130 9.86 -17.15 3.30
C ASN A 130 8.44 -17.06 3.92
N PRO A 131 7.44 -17.69 3.28
CA PRO A 131 6.03 -17.47 3.64
C PRO A 131 5.63 -18.12 4.99
N SER A 132 6.48 -18.97 5.57
CA SER A 132 6.18 -19.65 6.84
C SER A 132 6.78 -18.98 8.08
N CYS A 133 7.63 -17.97 7.89
CA CYS A 133 8.27 -17.23 8.97
C CYS A 133 8.72 -15.84 8.50
N TRP A 134 9.49 -15.13 9.31
CA TRP A 134 10.05 -13.83 8.97
C TRP A 134 10.96 -13.87 7.72
N SER A 135 11.08 -12.74 7.02
CA SER A 135 11.86 -12.64 5.79
C SER A 135 13.35 -12.84 6.00
N PHE A 136 13.87 -12.60 7.19
CA PHE A 136 15.25 -12.85 7.59
C PHE A 136 15.29 -13.58 8.95
N PRO A 137 16.35 -14.32 9.27
CA PRO A 137 16.44 -15.11 10.51
C PRO A 137 16.68 -14.25 11.76
N ASP A 138 16.35 -14.80 12.93
CA ASP A 138 16.57 -14.19 14.25
C ASP A 138 18.06 -13.84 14.49
N SER A 139 18.98 -14.59 13.86
CA SER A 139 20.42 -14.42 13.98
C SER A 139 21.01 -13.32 13.09
N THR A 140 20.20 -12.60 12.33
CA THR A 140 20.67 -11.47 11.53
C THR A 140 21.22 -10.39 12.46
N GLU A 141 22.42 -9.88 12.18
CA GLU A 141 23.03 -8.79 12.94
C GLU A 141 22.86 -7.47 12.20
N PHE A 142 22.33 -6.46 12.89
CA PHE A 142 22.16 -5.11 12.35
C PHE A 142 23.18 -4.14 12.95
N PRO A 143 23.77 -3.23 12.14
CA PRO A 143 24.83 -2.33 12.62
C PRO A 143 24.38 -1.36 13.73
N GLY A 144 23.10 -1.05 13.85
CA GLY A 144 22.51 -0.27 14.94
C GLY A 144 22.40 -1.02 16.27
N GLY A 145 22.77 -2.32 16.30
CA GLY A 145 22.86 -3.14 17.51
C GLY A 145 21.66 -4.02 17.81
N MET A 146 20.64 -4.03 16.95
CA MET A 146 19.54 -5.00 17.04
C MET A 146 19.96 -6.32 16.36
N ASP A 147 19.40 -7.43 16.86
CA ASP A 147 19.38 -8.70 16.15
C ASP A 147 18.09 -8.86 15.31
N GLY A 148 18.00 -9.97 14.57
CA GLY A 148 16.85 -10.26 13.74
C GLY A 148 15.56 -10.41 14.53
N GLU A 149 15.60 -11.02 15.73
CA GLU A 149 14.43 -11.19 16.59
C GLU A 149 13.83 -9.83 17.00
N GLN A 150 14.67 -8.87 17.35
CA GLN A 150 14.26 -7.51 17.68
C GLN A 150 13.75 -6.75 16.44
N MET A 151 14.50 -6.87 15.32
CA MET A 151 14.18 -6.17 14.09
C MET A 151 12.88 -6.67 13.44
N HIS A 152 12.50 -7.93 13.57
CA HIS A 152 11.19 -8.43 13.08
C HIS A 152 10.01 -7.59 13.57
N ASN A 153 10.05 -7.17 14.83
CA ASN A 153 8.99 -6.36 15.42
C ASN A 153 9.16 -4.85 15.19
N ALA A 154 10.34 -4.42 14.79
CA ALA A 154 10.70 -3.00 14.65
C ALA A 154 10.66 -2.50 13.21
N ILE A 155 10.98 -3.35 12.22
CA ILE A 155 11.23 -2.90 10.84
C ILE A 155 10.05 -2.13 10.23
N GLY A 156 8.82 -2.65 10.34
CA GLY A 156 7.66 -1.97 9.79
C GLY A 156 7.37 -0.62 10.47
N LEU A 157 7.64 -0.54 11.77
CA LEU A 157 7.49 0.71 12.52
C LEU A 157 8.56 1.74 12.14
N LEU A 158 9.81 1.32 12.07
CA LEU A 158 10.95 2.19 11.74
C LEU A 158 10.87 2.69 10.30
N TYR A 159 10.50 1.81 9.38
CA TYR A 159 10.35 2.13 7.96
C TYR A 159 9.25 3.18 7.73
N GLN A 160 8.04 2.96 8.27
CA GLN A 160 6.99 3.97 8.13
C GLN A 160 7.34 5.28 8.82
N HIS A 161 8.03 5.24 9.97
CA HIS A 161 8.45 6.45 10.68
C HIS A 161 9.46 7.27 9.89
N MET A 162 10.38 6.62 9.19
CA MET A 162 11.32 7.30 8.29
C MET A 162 10.58 8.08 7.20
N LEU A 163 9.62 7.44 6.51
CA LEU A 163 8.84 8.11 5.46
C LEU A 163 7.90 9.18 6.03
N GLU A 164 7.27 8.93 7.18
CA GLU A 164 6.44 9.92 7.86
C GLU A 164 7.21 11.22 8.13
N LYS A 165 8.46 11.13 8.58
CA LYS A 165 9.32 12.30 8.78
C LYS A 165 9.52 13.12 7.50
N VAL A 166 9.65 12.46 6.34
CA VAL A 166 9.78 13.17 5.05
C VAL A 166 8.51 13.95 4.73
N PHE A 167 7.34 13.30 4.83
CA PHE A 167 6.06 13.96 4.60
C PHE A 167 5.82 15.11 5.59
N HIS A 168 6.12 14.90 6.87
CA HIS A 168 5.98 15.91 7.91
C HIS A 168 6.89 17.13 7.67
N LYS A 169 8.18 16.90 7.32
CA LYS A 169 9.13 17.96 6.95
C LYS A 169 8.59 18.84 5.83
N LYS A 170 7.90 18.26 4.86
CA LYS A 170 7.29 18.96 3.72
C LYS A 170 5.92 19.56 4.05
N ASN A 171 5.38 19.32 5.24
CA ASN A 171 4.03 19.71 5.64
C ASN A 171 2.93 19.26 4.66
N ILE A 172 3.03 18.03 4.18
CA ILE A 172 2.04 17.39 3.31
C ILE A 172 1.49 16.12 3.96
N ARG A 173 0.23 15.81 3.67
CA ARG A 173 -0.40 14.56 4.12
C ARG A 173 0.06 13.40 3.26
N THR A 174 0.06 12.19 3.84
CA THR A 174 0.33 10.96 3.12
C THR A 174 -0.90 10.07 3.02
N PHE A 175 -1.02 9.35 1.90
CA PHE A 175 -2.01 8.30 1.66
C PHE A 175 -1.31 6.94 1.67
N SER A 176 -0.62 6.64 2.77
CA SER A 176 0.25 5.47 2.88
C SER A 176 -0.37 4.35 3.69
N GLN A 177 0.12 3.16 3.42
CA GLN A 177 -0.23 1.90 4.08
C GLN A 177 1.04 1.18 4.52
N VAL A 178 0.94 0.36 5.55
CA VAL A 178 2.05 -0.49 6.01
C VAL A 178 1.54 -1.87 6.40
N ARG A 179 2.25 -2.89 5.98
CA ARG A 179 2.00 -4.27 6.38
C ARG A 179 2.83 -4.56 7.62
N SER A 180 2.14 -4.88 8.73
CA SER A 180 2.74 -5.22 10.02
C SER A 180 3.70 -4.17 10.62
N SER A 181 3.23 -3.42 11.59
CA SER A 181 4.08 -2.53 12.39
C SER A 181 3.75 -2.54 13.89
N GLY A 182 2.85 -3.42 14.32
CA GLY A 182 2.51 -3.63 15.71
C GLY A 182 1.78 -2.47 16.39
N ALA A 183 1.58 -2.58 17.71
CA ALA A 183 0.78 -1.64 18.49
C ALA A 183 1.36 -0.21 18.55
N LEU A 184 2.67 -0.07 18.40
CA LEU A 184 3.34 1.23 18.40
C LEU A 184 3.06 2.07 17.14
N ALA A 185 2.41 1.48 16.14
CA ALA A 185 1.97 2.20 14.94
C ALA A 185 0.71 3.06 15.16
N ALA A 186 0.01 2.91 16.29
CA ALA A 186 -1.23 3.64 16.55
C ALA A 186 -1.14 5.16 16.33
N PRO A 187 -0.06 5.88 16.72
CA PRO A 187 0.07 7.30 16.45
C PRO A 187 0.51 7.65 15.02
N MET A 188 0.86 6.66 14.19
CA MET A 188 1.35 6.90 12.84
C MET A 188 0.21 7.12 11.85
N PRO A 189 0.40 7.98 10.82
CA PRO A 189 -0.65 8.29 9.84
C PRO A 189 -0.82 7.21 8.76
N PHE A 190 -0.17 6.06 8.89
CA PHE A 190 -0.23 4.96 7.93
C PHE A 190 -1.31 3.96 8.36
N VAL A 191 -2.13 3.54 7.41
CA VAL A 191 -3.15 2.51 7.64
C VAL A 191 -2.51 1.13 7.53
N LEU A 192 -2.73 0.28 8.52
CA LEU A 192 -2.27 -1.11 8.45
C LEU A 192 -3.12 -1.89 7.44
N TYR A 193 -2.47 -2.80 6.74
CA TYR A 193 -3.13 -3.79 5.89
C TYR A 193 -2.47 -5.17 6.05
N SER A 194 -3.08 -6.18 5.50
CA SER A 194 -2.51 -7.53 5.42
C SER A 194 -3.18 -8.31 4.29
N ASP A 195 -2.51 -9.35 3.82
CA ASP A 195 -2.99 -10.22 2.74
C ASP A 195 -4.10 -11.18 3.22
N LEU A 196 -5.10 -10.66 3.90
CA LEU A 196 -6.28 -11.39 4.36
C LEU A 196 -7.45 -11.15 3.41
N TYR A 197 -7.73 -12.11 2.55
CA TYR A 197 -8.70 -11.94 1.46
C TYR A 197 -10.06 -12.58 1.69
N SER A 198 -10.22 -13.48 2.68
CA SER A 198 -11.53 -14.03 2.99
C SER A 198 -12.42 -13.01 3.70
N HIS A 199 -13.70 -12.96 3.36
CA HIS A 199 -14.63 -11.99 3.96
C HIS A 199 -14.75 -12.17 5.50
N LYS A 200 -14.63 -13.40 5.99
CA LYS A 200 -14.60 -13.69 7.43
C LYS A 200 -13.38 -13.04 8.11
N GLU A 201 -12.22 -13.10 7.48
CA GLU A 201 -10.99 -12.47 7.98
C GLU A 201 -11.06 -10.95 7.90
N PHE A 202 -11.69 -10.38 6.86
CA PHE A 202 -11.99 -8.96 6.78
C PHE A 202 -12.67 -8.46 8.06
N ILE A 203 -13.80 -9.09 8.42
CA ILE A 203 -14.59 -8.69 9.59
C ILE A 203 -13.78 -8.86 10.88
N ARG A 204 -13.06 -9.97 11.00
CA ARG A 204 -12.22 -10.23 12.18
C ARG A 204 -11.09 -9.23 12.32
N GLY A 205 -10.38 -8.95 11.23
CA GLY A 205 -9.29 -7.99 11.19
C GLY A 205 -9.76 -6.59 11.60
N MET A 206 -10.84 -6.09 11.00
CA MET A 206 -11.41 -4.78 11.35
C MET A 206 -11.78 -4.68 12.82
N VAL A 207 -12.53 -5.66 13.33
CA VAL A 207 -12.97 -5.65 14.74
C VAL A 207 -11.78 -5.74 15.70
N THR A 208 -10.85 -6.66 15.46
CA THR A 208 -9.67 -6.85 16.32
C THR A 208 -8.78 -5.63 16.34
N SER A 209 -8.50 -5.05 15.16
CA SER A 209 -7.67 -3.86 15.05
C SER A 209 -8.30 -2.65 15.72
N SER A 210 -9.61 -2.44 15.54
CA SER A 210 -10.35 -1.36 16.20
C SER A 210 -10.26 -1.46 17.73
N PHE A 211 -10.41 -2.65 18.31
CA PHE A 211 -10.22 -2.86 19.74
C PHE A 211 -8.79 -2.67 20.22
N SER A 212 -7.82 -2.77 19.32
CA SER A 212 -6.40 -2.55 19.61
C SER A 212 -5.94 -1.11 19.38
N GLY A 213 -6.84 -0.21 18.97
CA GLY A 213 -6.51 1.17 18.64
C GLY A 213 -5.71 1.32 17.35
N LEU A 214 -5.82 0.36 16.43
CA LEU A 214 -5.10 0.35 15.16
C LEU A 214 -6.06 0.57 14.00
N LEU A 215 -5.66 1.42 13.06
CA LEU A 215 -6.36 1.60 11.79
C LEU A 215 -5.94 0.48 10.84
N TRP A 216 -6.88 -0.36 10.45
CA TRP A 216 -6.62 -1.47 9.53
C TRP A 216 -7.68 -1.54 8.43
N ALA A 217 -7.24 -1.70 7.19
CA ALA A 217 -8.11 -1.78 6.03
C ALA A 217 -8.10 -3.17 5.40
N PRO A 218 -9.28 -3.75 5.12
CA PRO A 218 -9.38 -4.92 4.27
C PRO A 218 -9.21 -4.53 2.80
N GLU A 219 -8.79 -5.51 1.99
CA GLU A 219 -8.63 -5.36 0.56
C GLU A 219 -9.68 -6.19 -0.19
N VAL A 220 -10.52 -5.56 -1.00
CA VAL A 220 -11.43 -6.28 -1.91
C VAL A 220 -10.62 -6.77 -3.09
N ARG A 221 -10.47 -8.09 -3.19
CA ARG A 221 -9.72 -8.76 -4.25
C ARG A 221 -10.60 -9.84 -4.87
N ASP A 222 -10.17 -11.09 -4.86
CA ASP A 222 -10.87 -12.21 -5.48
C ASP A 222 -12.26 -12.44 -4.87
N CYS A 223 -13.29 -12.24 -5.65
CA CYS A 223 -14.67 -12.47 -5.25
C CYS A 223 -15.22 -13.71 -5.95
N ALA A 224 -15.91 -14.58 -5.23
CA ALA A 224 -16.45 -15.81 -5.77
C ALA A 224 -17.60 -15.57 -6.76
N ASN A 225 -18.37 -14.50 -6.55
CA ASN A 225 -19.50 -14.08 -7.38
C ASN A 225 -19.89 -12.65 -7.07
N GLY A 226 -20.87 -12.08 -7.76
CA GLY A 226 -21.31 -10.71 -7.56
C GLY A 226 -21.90 -10.43 -6.18
N HIS A 227 -22.54 -11.40 -5.54
CA HIS A 227 -23.00 -11.24 -4.16
C HIS A 227 -21.84 -11.13 -3.18
N ASP A 228 -20.79 -11.94 -3.33
CA ASP A 228 -19.59 -11.85 -2.51
C ASP A 228 -18.90 -10.50 -2.71
N LEU A 229 -18.80 -10.03 -3.96
CA LEU A 229 -18.30 -8.69 -4.28
C LEU A 229 -19.06 -7.60 -3.49
N LEU A 230 -20.39 -7.59 -3.57
CA LEU A 230 -21.19 -6.58 -2.88
C LEU A 230 -21.01 -6.63 -1.36
N ARG A 231 -20.93 -7.82 -0.76
CA ARG A 231 -20.70 -7.96 0.70
C ARG A 231 -19.33 -7.42 1.11
N ARG A 232 -18.31 -7.67 0.33
CA ARG A 232 -16.96 -7.14 0.59
C ARG A 232 -16.92 -5.62 0.40
N VAL A 233 -17.54 -5.10 -0.65
CA VAL A 233 -17.65 -3.64 -0.87
C VAL A 233 -18.44 -2.98 0.26
N GLN A 234 -19.55 -3.57 0.72
CA GLN A 234 -20.28 -3.10 1.90
C GLN A 234 -19.37 -3.00 3.13
N THR A 235 -18.53 -4.02 3.36
CA THR A 235 -17.61 -4.03 4.50
C THR A 235 -16.59 -2.89 4.39
N VAL A 236 -15.95 -2.71 3.24
CA VAL A 236 -14.93 -1.65 3.09
C VAL A 236 -15.53 -0.25 3.10
N CYS A 237 -16.81 -0.08 2.79
CA CYS A 237 -17.49 1.22 2.94
C CYS A 237 -17.47 1.75 4.38
N PHE A 238 -17.38 0.87 5.37
CA PHE A 238 -17.36 1.20 6.80
C PHE A 238 -15.97 1.05 7.42
N SER A 239 -14.95 0.73 6.63
CA SER A 239 -13.56 0.65 7.10
C SER A 239 -12.87 2.01 7.07
N ASP A 240 -11.75 2.11 7.76
CA ASP A 240 -10.93 3.32 7.81
C ASP A 240 -10.44 3.71 6.40
N HIS A 241 -10.06 2.72 5.60
CA HIS A 241 -9.56 2.86 4.25
C HIS A 241 -10.27 1.84 3.34
N ALA A 242 -10.92 2.28 2.29
CA ALA A 242 -11.56 1.38 1.31
C ALA A 242 -10.57 1.05 0.20
N LEU A 243 -10.08 -0.18 0.17
CA LEU A 243 -9.11 -0.65 -0.80
C LEU A 243 -9.74 -1.66 -1.78
N LEU A 244 -9.57 -1.38 -3.07
CA LEU A 244 -9.99 -2.26 -4.16
C LEU A 244 -8.74 -2.66 -4.95
N ASN A 245 -8.46 -3.95 -5.01
CA ASN A 245 -7.33 -4.46 -5.77
C ASN A 245 -7.72 -4.66 -7.24
N CYS A 246 -7.03 -3.95 -8.12
CA CYS A 246 -7.17 -4.07 -9.57
C CYS A 246 -6.01 -4.84 -10.21
N TRP A 247 -5.24 -5.57 -9.42
CA TRP A 247 -4.09 -6.30 -9.90
C TRP A 247 -4.49 -7.41 -10.87
N ARG A 248 -3.82 -7.46 -12.02
CA ARG A 248 -4.04 -8.44 -13.09
C ARG A 248 -5.45 -8.47 -13.66
N ILE A 249 -6.24 -7.43 -13.49
CA ILE A 249 -7.55 -7.32 -14.11
C ILE A 249 -7.57 -6.23 -15.19
N PRO A 250 -8.08 -6.52 -16.41
CA PRO A 250 -8.12 -5.54 -17.48
C PRO A 250 -9.27 -4.52 -17.40
N ASN A 251 -10.23 -4.73 -16.50
CA ASN A 251 -11.37 -3.85 -16.26
C ASN A 251 -11.59 -3.66 -14.75
N ALA A 252 -12.45 -2.73 -14.39
CA ALA A 252 -12.75 -2.41 -13.00
C ALA A 252 -13.29 -3.62 -12.22
N PRO A 253 -13.00 -3.75 -10.89
CA PRO A 253 -13.34 -4.92 -10.07
C PRO A 253 -14.83 -5.29 -10.06
N TRP A 254 -15.71 -4.28 -10.10
CA TRP A 254 -17.16 -4.49 -10.13
C TRP A 254 -17.72 -5.04 -11.44
N LYS A 255 -16.91 -5.12 -12.46
CA LYS A 255 -17.26 -5.77 -13.75
C LYS A 255 -16.78 -7.20 -13.84
N GLN A 256 -15.81 -7.56 -13.01
CA GLN A 256 -15.12 -8.83 -13.06
C GLN A 256 -15.03 -9.45 -11.67
N VAL A 257 -15.53 -10.62 -11.50
CA VAL A 257 -15.33 -11.48 -10.33
C VAL A 257 -14.66 -12.76 -10.79
N ASP A 258 -13.86 -13.41 -9.96
CA ASP A 258 -13.06 -14.57 -10.30
C ASP A 258 -11.80 -14.21 -11.15
N ILE A 259 -10.64 -14.45 -10.55
CA ILE A 259 -9.35 -14.07 -11.13
C ILE A 259 -9.07 -14.73 -12.49
N GLN A 260 -9.53 -15.96 -12.72
CA GLN A 260 -9.30 -16.66 -13.98
C GLN A 260 -10.10 -16.02 -15.13
N LYS A 261 -11.33 -15.64 -14.87
CA LYS A 261 -12.16 -14.89 -15.82
C LYS A 261 -11.61 -13.50 -16.06
N ASN A 262 -11.13 -12.84 -15.01
CA ASN A 262 -10.48 -11.54 -15.12
C ASN A 262 -9.26 -11.57 -16.05
N LEU A 263 -8.41 -12.60 -15.93
CA LEU A 263 -7.26 -12.78 -16.82
C LEU A 263 -7.65 -12.98 -18.28
N ASN A 264 -8.82 -13.58 -18.53
CA ASN A 264 -9.39 -13.76 -19.87
C ASN A 264 -10.18 -12.54 -20.36
N ASN A 265 -10.24 -11.45 -19.57
CA ASN A 265 -11.06 -10.27 -19.86
C ASN A 265 -12.58 -10.60 -19.97
N GLU A 266 -13.04 -11.60 -19.25
CA GLU A 266 -14.45 -11.98 -19.23
C GLU A 266 -15.19 -11.11 -18.21
N LEU A 267 -16.32 -10.54 -18.63
CA LEU A 267 -17.22 -9.80 -17.76
C LEU A 267 -18.31 -10.72 -17.20
N MET A 268 -18.78 -10.45 -15.98
CA MET A 268 -19.97 -11.13 -15.47
C MET A 268 -21.23 -10.67 -16.22
N GLU A 269 -22.22 -11.54 -16.36
CA GLU A 269 -23.47 -11.29 -17.10
C GLU A 269 -24.19 -10.02 -16.60
N GLU A 270 -24.17 -9.78 -15.32
CA GLU A 270 -24.84 -8.63 -14.66
C GLU A 270 -23.88 -7.47 -14.33
N ALA A 271 -22.80 -7.31 -15.10
CA ALA A 271 -21.76 -6.32 -14.83
C ALA A 271 -22.31 -4.90 -14.60
N GLN A 272 -23.33 -4.49 -15.37
CA GLN A 272 -23.95 -3.18 -15.18
C GLN A 272 -24.67 -3.05 -13.85
N TYR A 273 -25.41 -4.07 -13.43
CA TYR A 273 -26.08 -4.09 -12.12
C TYR A 273 -25.06 -3.93 -10.98
N TYR A 274 -23.97 -4.70 -11.00
CA TYR A 274 -22.95 -4.62 -9.97
C TYR A 274 -22.17 -3.30 -10.01
N THR A 275 -21.97 -2.73 -11.18
CA THR A 275 -21.42 -1.39 -11.34
C THR A 275 -22.28 -0.36 -10.61
N ASP A 276 -23.60 -0.39 -10.84
CA ASP A 276 -24.54 0.56 -10.24
C ASP A 276 -24.67 0.38 -8.73
N GLU A 277 -24.69 -0.86 -8.24
CA GLU A 277 -24.74 -1.14 -6.80
C GLU A 277 -23.43 -0.76 -6.09
N CYS A 278 -22.26 -1.04 -6.66
CA CYS A 278 -20.98 -0.57 -6.11
C CYS A 278 -20.91 0.96 -6.07
N ARG A 279 -21.40 1.65 -7.11
CA ARG A 279 -21.45 3.13 -7.11
C ARG A 279 -22.28 3.65 -5.94
N LYS A 280 -23.48 3.13 -5.70
CA LYS A 280 -24.32 3.51 -4.57
C LYS A 280 -23.61 3.30 -3.22
N LEU A 281 -22.87 2.20 -3.07
CA LEU A 281 -22.09 1.91 -1.86
C LEU A 281 -20.94 2.91 -1.68
N PHE A 282 -20.21 3.26 -2.74
CA PHE A 282 -19.15 4.27 -2.65
C PHE A 282 -19.71 5.69 -2.42
N GLU A 283 -20.84 6.03 -3.00
CA GLU A 283 -21.55 7.27 -2.70
C GLU A 283 -21.97 7.33 -1.22
N LEU A 284 -22.47 6.20 -0.67
CA LEU A 284 -22.74 6.08 0.77
C LEU A 284 -21.47 6.31 1.59
N ARG A 285 -20.33 5.69 1.23
CA ARG A 285 -19.05 5.95 1.90
C ARG A 285 -18.69 7.43 1.89
N MET A 286 -18.80 8.08 0.74
CA MET A 286 -18.50 9.52 0.64
C MET A 286 -19.42 10.36 1.56
N SER A 287 -20.68 9.97 1.73
CA SER A 287 -21.57 10.63 2.68
C SER A 287 -21.17 10.44 4.15
N LEU A 288 -20.42 9.37 4.46
CA LEU A 288 -19.89 9.07 5.80
C LEU A 288 -18.56 9.79 6.10
N VAL A 289 -17.87 10.34 5.09
CA VAL A 289 -16.56 10.99 5.29
C VAL A 289 -16.59 12.08 6.37
N PRO A 290 -17.58 12.98 6.47
CA PRO A 290 -17.62 13.96 7.56
C PRO A 290 -17.71 13.33 8.95
N TYR A 291 -18.46 12.24 9.08
CA TYR A 291 -18.54 11.48 10.33
C TYR A 291 -17.20 10.80 10.67
N LEU A 292 -16.61 10.11 9.70
CA LEU A 292 -15.31 9.46 9.87
C LEU A 292 -14.22 10.48 10.24
N TYR A 293 -14.19 11.61 9.56
CA TYR A 293 -13.24 12.70 9.84
C TYR A 293 -13.35 13.20 11.29
N SER A 294 -14.58 13.39 11.78
CA SER A 294 -14.81 13.82 13.16
C SER A 294 -14.39 12.75 14.17
N ALA A 295 -14.64 11.47 13.86
CA ALA A 295 -14.21 10.37 14.69
C ALA A 295 -12.66 10.26 14.76
N PHE A 296 -11.96 10.48 13.64
CA PHE A 296 -10.51 10.53 13.61
C PHE A 296 -9.95 11.71 14.42
N GLU A 297 -10.58 12.87 14.36
CA GLU A 297 -10.18 14.02 15.19
C GLU A 297 -10.33 13.72 16.69
N GLU A 298 -11.39 13.05 17.08
CA GLU A 298 -11.59 12.60 18.47
C GLU A 298 -10.54 11.57 18.86
N TYR A 299 -10.30 10.55 18.02
CA TYR A 299 -9.27 9.53 18.23
C TYR A 299 -7.87 10.14 18.40
N GLN A 300 -7.51 11.14 17.60
CA GLN A 300 -6.22 11.83 17.72
C GLN A 300 -6.06 12.56 19.06
N LYS A 301 -7.15 13.04 19.65
CA LYS A 301 -7.14 13.79 20.90
C LYS A 301 -7.20 12.90 22.16
N THR A 302 -7.84 11.78 22.05
CA THR A 302 -8.21 10.95 23.22
C THR A 302 -7.58 9.56 23.23
N GLY A 303 -7.12 9.07 22.07
CA GLY A 303 -6.57 7.73 21.87
C GLY A 303 -7.66 6.72 21.59
#